data_97ab0e72db4bd3d87cd02bf29d30f474
#
_entry.id   97ab0e72db4bd3d87cd02bf29d30f474
#
_cell.length_a   1.000
_cell.length_b   1.000
_cell.length_c   1.000
_cell.angle_alpha   90.00
_cell.angle_beta   90.00
_cell.angle_gamma   90.00
#
_symmetry.space_group_name_H-M   'P 1'
#
loop_
_entity.id
_entity.type
_entity.pdbx_description
1 polymer ?
#
loop_
_entity_poly.entity_id
_entity_poly.type
_entity_poly.pdbx_seq_one_letter_code
_entity_poly.pdbx_strand_id
1 'polypeptide(L)'
;MDKILIIEDDVEINTLLTDFLKENGYVVYSQYDGLHVLDFLHKEKIDLIILDIMLPYRSGDIILADIRRQFTIPVLIISAKETTQNKIDLLRLGADDYITKPFDMEEVLARIESNLRRVQFENRSAA
;
A
#
# COMPACT_ATOMS: atom_id res chain seq x y z
N MET A 1 6.85 -9.34 13.44
CA MET A 1 5.72 -8.43 13.14
C MET A 1 5.91 -7.81 11.77
N ASP A 2 4.88 -7.85 10.97
CA ASP A 2 4.96 -7.24 9.64
C ASP A 2 4.92 -5.71 9.73
N LYS A 3 5.64 -5.06 8.83
CA LYS A 3 5.78 -3.61 8.76
C LYS A 3 5.03 -3.08 7.56
N ILE A 4 4.15 -2.12 7.81
CA ILE A 4 3.29 -1.51 6.78
C ILE A 4 3.64 -0.03 6.64
N LEU A 5 3.80 0.42 5.39
CA LEU A 5 3.96 1.83 5.07
C LEU A 5 2.65 2.34 4.48
N ILE A 6 2.11 3.40 5.07
CA ILE A 6 0.91 4.08 4.56
C ILE A 6 1.34 5.38 3.90
N ILE A 7 0.94 5.58 2.65
CA ILE A 7 1.18 6.81 1.90
C ILE A 7 -0.18 7.42 1.58
N GLU A 8 -0.60 8.39 2.37
CA GLU A 8 -1.92 9.02 2.33
C GLU A 8 -1.81 10.45 2.85
N ASP A 9 -2.22 11.43 2.05
CA ASP A 9 -2.13 12.85 2.42
C ASP A 9 -3.22 13.32 3.38
N ASP A 10 -4.38 12.64 3.38
CA ASP A 10 -5.44 12.94 4.34
C ASP A 10 -5.03 12.46 5.73
N VAL A 11 -4.73 13.40 6.61
CA VAL A 11 -4.22 13.12 7.95
C VAL A 11 -5.20 12.27 8.75
N GLU A 12 -6.50 12.54 8.63
CA GLU A 12 -7.53 11.80 9.34
C GLU A 12 -7.59 10.35 8.89
N ILE A 13 -7.60 10.09 7.59
CA ILE A 13 -7.60 8.74 7.03
C ILE A 13 -6.33 8.01 7.42
N ASN A 14 -5.19 8.67 7.29
CA ASN A 14 -3.89 8.09 7.65
C ASN A 14 -3.86 7.68 9.12
N THR A 15 -4.35 8.54 10.00
CA THR A 15 -4.40 8.27 11.44
C THR A 15 -5.34 7.10 11.76
N LEU A 16 -6.52 7.07 11.14
CA LEU A 16 -7.48 5.96 11.33
C LEU A 16 -6.87 4.62 10.92
N LEU A 17 -6.24 4.57 9.76
CA LEU A 17 -5.57 3.35 9.27
C LEU A 17 -4.42 2.96 10.20
N THR A 18 -3.61 3.91 10.58
CA THR A 18 -2.45 3.68 11.45
C THR A 18 -2.89 3.07 12.79
N ASP A 19 -3.86 3.67 13.45
CA ASP A 19 -4.33 3.22 14.76
C ASP A 19 -4.95 1.83 14.68
N PHE A 20 -5.79 1.60 13.67
CA PHE A 20 -6.44 0.30 13.47
C PHE A 20 -5.42 -0.80 13.22
N LEU A 21 -4.43 -0.56 12.37
CA LEU A 21 -3.43 -1.56 12.03
C LEU A 21 -2.48 -1.84 13.20
N LYS A 22 -2.12 -0.81 13.96
CA LYS A 22 -1.34 -1.01 15.20
C LYS A 22 -2.08 -1.87 16.21
N GLU A 23 -3.37 -1.66 16.37
CA GLU A 23 -4.21 -2.46 17.25
C GLU A 23 -4.25 -3.94 16.81
N ASN A 24 -4.05 -4.20 15.52
CA ASN A 24 -4.04 -5.54 14.96
C ASN A 24 -2.62 -6.14 14.86
N GLY A 25 -1.64 -5.56 15.53
CA GLY A 25 -0.31 -6.13 15.70
C GLY A 25 0.72 -5.76 14.64
N TYR A 26 0.43 -4.79 13.78
CA TYR A 26 1.38 -4.33 12.77
C TYR A 26 2.25 -3.18 13.27
N VAL A 27 3.46 -3.10 12.76
CA VAL A 27 4.31 -1.91 12.87
C VAL A 27 3.96 -1.01 11.69
N VAL A 28 3.61 0.24 11.95
CA VAL A 28 3.10 1.15 10.90
C VAL A 28 3.96 2.40 10.79
N TYR A 29 4.32 2.73 9.57
CA TYR A 29 4.98 3.99 9.22
C TYR A 29 4.06 4.78 8.31
N SER A 30 4.06 6.10 8.42
CA SER A 30 3.20 6.98 7.65
C SER A 30 4.00 8.01 6.87
N GLN A 31 3.62 8.21 5.61
CA GLN A 31 4.03 9.34 4.80
C GLN A 31 2.79 10.03 4.22
N TYR A 32 2.86 11.35 4.09
CA TYR A 32 1.72 12.17 3.69
C TYR A 32 1.84 12.69 2.25
N ASP A 33 2.94 12.36 1.59
CA ASP A 33 3.18 12.63 0.18
C ASP A 33 4.09 11.53 -0.37
N GLY A 34 4.38 11.59 -1.66
CA GLY A 34 5.18 10.56 -2.32
C GLY A 34 6.65 10.92 -2.55
N LEU A 35 7.13 12.01 -1.92
CA LEU A 35 8.43 12.57 -2.27
C LEU A 35 9.62 11.76 -1.78
N HIS A 36 9.48 10.99 -0.70
CA HIS A 36 10.60 10.29 -0.05
C HIS A 36 10.39 8.78 0.07
N VAL A 37 9.50 8.21 -0.73
CA VAL A 37 9.12 6.80 -0.61
C VAL A 37 10.30 5.86 -0.89
N LEU A 38 11.00 6.07 -1.99
CA LEU A 38 12.12 5.19 -2.37
C LEU A 38 13.26 5.26 -1.35
N ASP A 39 13.61 6.45 -0.89
CA ASP A 39 14.63 6.61 0.14
C ASP A 39 14.26 5.85 1.41
N PHE A 40 13.01 5.93 1.81
CA PHE A 40 12.51 5.22 2.97
C PHE A 40 12.58 3.70 2.79
N LEU A 41 12.18 3.20 1.62
CA LEU A 41 12.20 1.76 1.33
C LEU A 41 13.62 1.19 1.27
N HIS A 42 14.62 2.00 0.95
CA HIS A 42 16.02 1.57 1.02
C HIS A 42 16.56 1.50 2.44
N LYS A 43 15.97 2.24 3.37
CA LYS A 43 16.43 2.29 4.77
C LYS A 43 15.66 1.35 5.69
N GLU A 44 14.41 1.10 5.41
CA GLU A 44 13.53 0.32 6.27
C GLU A 44 12.90 -0.82 5.48
N LYS A 45 12.95 -2.02 6.02
CA LYS A 45 12.30 -3.18 5.40
C LYS A 45 10.79 -3.08 5.61
N ILE A 46 10.05 -2.93 4.53
CA ILE A 46 8.58 -2.84 4.55
C ILE A 46 8.00 -4.10 3.91
N ASP A 47 6.97 -4.66 4.53
CA ASP A 47 6.33 -5.89 4.08
C ASP A 47 5.12 -5.64 3.18
N LEU A 48 4.46 -4.49 3.32
CA LEU A 48 3.32 -4.11 2.50
C LEU A 48 3.16 -2.60 2.49
N ILE A 49 2.74 -2.06 1.35
CA ILE A 49 2.49 -0.62 1.18
C ILE A 49 1.02 -0.39 0.90
N ILE A 50 0.42 0.57 1.61
CA ILE A 50 -0.90 1.11 1.30
C ILE A 50 -0.67 2.47 0.64
N LEU A 51 -1.17 2.64 -0.58
CA LEU A 51 -0.88 3.81 -1.40
C LEU A 51 -2.16 4.44 -1.92
N ASP A 52 -2.38 5.71 -1.57
CA ASP A 52 -3.42 6.52 -2.20
C ASP A 52 -2.90 7.03 -3.56
N ILE A 53 -3.75 6.96 -4.57
CA ILE A 53 -3.39 7.43 -5.92
C ILE A 53 -3.45 8.94 -6.02
N MET A 54 -4.36 9.59 -5.29
CA MET A 54 -4.58 11.04 -5.39
C MET A 54 -3.75 11.80 -4.36
N LEU A 55 -2.43 11.84 -4.59
CA LEU A 55 -1.49 12.52 -3.71
C LEU A 55 -1.08 13.87 -4.27
N PRO A 56 -0.70 14.83 -3.39
CA PRO A 56 -0.13 16.10 -3.85
C PRO A 56 1.29 15.89 -4.40
N TYR A 57 1.73 16.78 -5.27
CA TYR A 57 3.07 16.87 -5.86
C TYR A 57 3.44 15.72 -6.80
N ARG A 58 3.13 14.47 -6.45
CA ARG A 58 3.48 13.32 -7.26
C ARG A 58 2.35 12.29 -7.16
N SER A 59 1.73 11.95 -8.28
CA SER A 59 0.59 11.03 -8.26
C SER A 59 1.00 9.61 -7.90
N GLY A 60 0.05 8.87 -7.32
CA GLY A 60 0.32 7.52 -6.82
C GLY A 60 0.70 6.52 -7.90
N ASP A 61 0.21 6.69 -9.13
CA ASP A 61 0.59 5.81 -10.25
C ASP A 61 2.07 5.95 -10.60
N ILE A 62 2.62 7.15 -10.55
CA ILE A 62 4.06 7.38 -10.74
C ILE A 62 4.85 6.75 -9.61
N ILE A 63 4.39 6.91 -8.38
CA ILE A 63 5.04 6.31 -7.20
C ILE A 63 5.03 4.79 -7.31
N LEU A 64 3.90 4.19 -7.71
CA LEU A 64 3.79 2.75 -7.92
C LEU A 64 4.79 2.26 -8.97
N ALA A 65 4.90 2.95 -10.10
CA ALA A 65 5.86 2.62 -11.14
C ALA A 65 7.29 2.66 -10.62
N ASP A 66 7.62 3.69 -9.84
CA ASP A 66 8.96 3.83 -9.25
C ASP A 66 9.26 2.69 -8.26
N ILE A 67 8.30 2.32 -7.42
CA ILE A 67 8.44 1.21 -6.48
C ILE A 67 8.72 -0.09 -7.25
N ARG A 68 7.96 -0.36 -8.31
CA ARG A 68 8.06 -1.60 -9.07
C ARG A 68 9.37 -1.76 -9.84
N ARG A 69 10.07 -0.68 -10.14
CA ARG A 69 11.40 -0.77 -10.75
C ARG A 69 12.44 -1.38 -9.81
N GLN A 70 12.24 -1.28 -8.50
CA GLN A 70 13.26 -1.66 -7.52
C GLN A 70 12.78 -2.68 -6.49
N PHE A 71 11.46 -2.82 -6.28
CA PHE A 71 10.91 -3.64 -5.21
C PHE A 71 9.75 -4.48 -5.68
N THR A 72 9.58 -5.64 -5.04
CA THR A 72 8.43 -6.54 -5.24
C THR A 72 7.45 -6.50 -4.06
N ILE A 73 7.61 -5.54 -3.16
CA ILE A 73 6.73 -5.37 -2.00
C ILE A 73 5.27 -5.26 -2.46
N PRO A 74 4.32 -6.00 -1.86
CA PRO A 74 2.92 -5.87 -2.25
C PRO A 74 2.41 -4.45 -1.99
N VAL A 75 1.69 -3.92 -2.98
CA VAL A 75 1.09 -2.58 -2.91
C VAL A 75 -0.43 -2.70 -3.03
N LEU A 76 -1.11 -2.26 -1.98
CA LEU A 76 -2.56 -2.17 -1.92
C LEU A 76 -2.94 -0.71 -2.20
N ILE A 77 -3.64 -0.49 -3.31
CA ILE A 77 -4.11 0.85 -3.69
C ILE A 77 -5.40 1.17 -2.95
N ILE A 78 -5.48 2.39 -2.42
CA ILE A 78 -6.73 2.95 -1.89
C ILE A 78 -7.02 4.23 -2.66
N SER A 79 -8.20 4.35 -3.29
CA SER A 79 -8.52 5.52 -4.09
C SER A 79 -10.01 5.75 -4.25
N ALA A 80 -10.39 7.02 -4.39
CA ALA A 80 -11.74 7.42 -4.75
C ALA A 80 -12.03 7.25 -6.24
N LYS A 81 -11.01 7.01 -7.09
CA LYS A 81 -11.20 6.76 -8.52
C LYS A 81 -11.78 5.37 -8.74
N GLU A 82 -12.99 5.30 -9.25
CA GLU A 82 -13.77 4.06 -9.31
C GLU A 82 -13.94 3.46 -10.71
N THR A 83 -13.38 4.07 -11.76
CA THR A 83 -13.56 3.52 -13.10
C THR A 83 -12.84 2.19 -13.23
N THR A 84 -13.48 1.26 -13.92
CA THR A 84 -12.88 -0.06 -14.21
C THR A 84 -11.55 0.09 -14.93
N GLN A 85 -11.46 1.04 -15.86
CA GLN A 85 -10.22 1.26 -16.61
C GLN A 85 -9.09 1.71 -15.70
N ASN A 86 -9.34 2.59 -14.73
CA ASN A 86 -8.31 3.00 -13.77
C ASN A 86 -7.79 1.82 -12.95
N LYS A 87 -8.68 0.93 -12.52
CA LYS A 87 -8.30 -0.27 -11.78
C LYS A 87 -7.43 -1.20 -12.63
N ILE A 88 -7.81 -1.40 -13.87
CA ILE A 88 -7.05 -2.22 -14.82
C ILE A 88 -5.66 -1.64 -15.03
N ASP A 89 -5.57 -0.35 -15.26
CA ASP A 89 -4.30 0.33 -15.51
C ASP A 89 -3.35 0.18 -14.31
N LEU A 90 -3.86 0.36 -13.10
CA LEU A 90 -3.05 0.23 -11.88
C LEU A 90 -2.61 -1.21 -11.64
N LEU A 91 -3.47 -2.19 -11.88
CA LEU A 91 -3.09 -3.60 -11.77
C LEU A 91 -2.01 -3.97 -12.78
N ARG A 92 -2.12 -3.50 -14.00
CA ARG A 92 -1.09 -3.70 -15.03
C ARG A 92 0.22 -3.02 -14.68
N LEU A 93 0.15 -1.88 -14.00
CA LEU A 93 1.33 -1.15 -13.55
C LEU A 93 2.05 -1.87 -12.41
N GLY A 94 1.39 -2.80 -11.75
CA GLY A 94 1.99 -3.63 -10.72
C GLY A 94 1.36 -3.55 -9.34
N ALA A 95 0.16 -2.96 -9.21
CA ALA A 95 -0.59 -3.02 -7.96
C ALA A 95 -1.05 -4.46 -7.71
N ASP A 96 -1.00 -4.89 -6.45
CA ASP A 96 -1.42 -6.22 -6.05
C ASP A 96 -2.90 -6.29 -5.72
N ASP A 97 -3.47 -5.17 -5.30
CA ASP A 97 -4.88 -5.12 -4.90
C ASP A 97 -5.38 -3.67 -4.95
N TYR A 98 -6.69 -3.50 -4.88
CA TYR A 98 -7.33 -2.19 -5.01
C TYR A 98 -8.55 -2.11 -4.10
N ILE A 99 -8.63 -1.06 -3.30
CA ILE A 99 -9.80 -0.75 -2.47
C ILE A 99 -10.31 0.64 -2.82
N THR A 100 -11.62 0.76 -3.03
CA THR A 100 -12.28 2.02 -3.35
C THR A 100 -12.69 2.76 -2.07
N LYS A 101 -12.48 4.07 -2.02
CA LYS A 101 -13.01 4.94 -0.96
C LYS A 101 -14.48 5.25 -1.21
N PRO A 102 -15.33 5.28 -0.18
CA PRO A 102 -15.06 4.94 1.21
C PRO A 102 -14.89 3.43 1.40
N PHE A 103 -14.06 3.03 2.34
CA PHE A 103 -13.74 1.63 2.58
C PHE A 103 -14.09 1.21 4.00
N ASP A 104 -14.25 -0.09 4.18
CA ASP A 104 -14.44 -0.73 5.47
C ASP A 104 -13.07 -1.14 6.02
N MET A 105 -12.77 -0.83 7.28
CA MET A 105 -11.49 -1.17 7.90
C MET A 105 -11.24 -2.68 7.94
N GLU A 106 -12.30 -3.47 8.15
CA GLU A 106 -12.19 -4.94 8.13
C GLU A 106 -11.84 -5.46 6.74
N GLU A 107 -12.33 -4.80 5.69
CA GLU A 107 -11.94 -5.15 4.31
C GLU A 107 -10.46 -4.87 4.09
N VAL A 108 -9.98 -3.72 4.54
CA VAL A 108 -8.55 -3.37 4.44
C VAL A 108 -7.70 -4.44 5.13
N LEU A 109 -8.07 -4.80 6.36
CA LEU A 109 -7.35 -5.81 7.13
C LEU A 109 -7.33 -7.16 6.42
N ALA A 110 -8.48 -7.61 5.90
CA ALA A 110 -8.57 -8.89 5.21
C ALA A 110 -7.69 -8.93 3.96
N ARG A 111 -7.63 -7.83 3.20
CA ARG A 111 -6.78 -7.75 2.01
C ARG A 111 -5.30 -7.71 2.36
N ILE A 112 -4.93 -7.02 3.45
CA ILE A 112 -3.56 -7.02 3.96
C ILE A 112 -3.13 -8.44 4.32
N GLU A 113 -3.95 -9.14 5.10
CA GLU A 113 -3.68 -10.51 5.51
C GLU A 113 -3.54 -11.45 4.31
N SER A 114 -4.42 -11.31 3.33
CA SER A 114 -4.39 -12.11 2.10
C SER A 114 -3.10 -11.89 1.31
N ASN A 115 -2.70 -10.64 1.13
CA ASN A 115 -1.49 -10.31 0.38
C ASN A 115 -0.22 -10.77 1.11
N LEU A 116 -0.18 -10.63 2.43
CA LEU A 116 0.96 -11.09 3.22
C LEU A 116 1.08 -12.63 3.20
N ARG A 117 -0.04 -13.35 3.27
CA ARG A 117 -0.02 -14.82 3.15
C ARG A 117 0.51 -15.25 1.78
N ARG A 118 0.08 -14.60 0.72
CA ARG A 118 0.52 -14.91 -0.64
C ARG A 118 2.04 -14.75 -0.77
N VAL A 119 2.61 -13.67 -0.25
CA VAL A 119 4.06 -13.43 -0.30
C VAL A 119 4.80 -14.49 0.51
N GLN A 120 4.33 -14.85 1.69
CA GLN A 120 4.93 -15.91 2.51
C GLN A 120 4.91 -17.26 1.79
N PHE A 121 3.80 -17.57 1.15
CA PHE A 121 3.66 -18.81 0.39
C PHE A 121 4.62 -18.85 -0.81
N GLU A 122 4.71 -17.77 -1.56
CA GLU A 122 5.65 -17.65 -2.68
C GLU A 122 7.09 -17.82 -2.22
N ASN A 123 7.48 -17.22 -1.10
CA ASN A 123 8.82 -17.33 -0.53
C ASN A 123 9.14 -18.77 -0.12
N ARG A 124 8.19 -19.49 0.48
CA ARG A 124 8.35 -20.90 0.82
C ARG A 124 8.50 -21.77 -0.41
N SER A 125 7.73 -21.48 -1.46
CA SER A 125 7.78 -22.23 -2.73
C SER A 125 9.09 -22.00 -3.47
N ALA A 126 9.69 -20.82 -3.31
CA ALA A 126 10.98 -20.50 -3.91
C ALA A 126 12.17 -21.14 -3.19
N ALA A 127 11.96 -21.56 -1.97
CA ALA A 127 13.00 -22.23 -1.19
C ALA A 127 13.09 -23.71 -1.56
#